data_35f7ef5ea1c6f9fea6fbe4b5ffa1d4f9
#
_entry.id   35f7ef5ea1c6f9fea6fbe4b5ffa1d4f9
#
_cell.length_a   1.000
_cell.length_b   1.000
_cell.length_c   1.000
_cell.angle_alpha   90.00
_cell.angle_beta   90.00
_cell.angle_gamma   90.00
#
_symmetry.space_group_name_H-M   'P 1'
#
loop_
_entity.id
_entity.type
_entity.pdbx_description
1 polymer ?
#
loop_
_entity_poly.entity_id
_entity_poly.type
_entity_poly.pdbx_seq_one_letter_code
_entity_poly.pdbx_strand_id
1 'polypeptide(L)'
;SGAKADQAMDALSQEVMARPETDSVRLAQYQLISKARQQLLQVRIDVRGYIAENSSANEQAALRQLDAALADIDNLKRQLPSEDARLQQFENAVLAYRDAVRQFRDAVANITTSRAEMTVQGADIVKRSDALYQIQLERRDIESTQARSLQAIATLLALLVGVLAAVLITRQITRPLQDTLVAVEKIASGDL
;
A
#
# COMPACT_ATOMS: atom_id res chain seq x y z
N SER A 1 20.39 4.13 -22.48
CA SER A 1 20.29 3.57 -23.84
C SER A 1 20.12 4.67 -24.89
N GLY A 2 19.32 5.71 -24.68
CA GLY A 2 19.12 6.78 -25.67
C GLY A 2 20.39 7.55 -26.06
N ALA A 3 21.28 7.87 -25.10
CA ALA A 3 22.55 8.52 -25.38
C ALA A 3 23.49 7.66 -26.25
N LYS A 4 23.46 6.33 -26.07
CA LYS A 4 24.24 5.41 -26.92
C LYS A 4 23.73 5.37 -28.37
N ALA A 5 22.42 5.46 -28.57
CA ALA A 5 21.83 5.54 -29.90
C ALA A 5 22.22 6.85 -30.61
N ASP A 6 22.20 7.98 -29.91
CA ASP A 6 22.66 9.28 -30.46
C ASP A 6 24.13 9.23 -30.86
N GLN A 7 25.00 8.70 -30.00
CA GLN A 7 26.43 8.57 -30.28
C GLN A 7 26.69 7.72 -31.51
N ALA A 8 25.96 6.60 -31.66
CA ALA A 8 26.07 5.74 -32.84
C ALA A 8 25.65 6.47 -34.12
N MET A 9 24.57 7.26 -34.08
CA MET A 9 24.08 8.03 -35.22
C MET A 9 25.00 9.20 -35.59
N ASP A 10 25.59 9.90 -34.59
CA ASP A 10 26.55 10.97 -34.83
C ASP A 10 27.84 10.41 -35.48
N ALA A 11 28.34 9.28 -34.98
CA ALA A 11 29.51 8.61 -35.56
C ALA A 11 29.25 8.16 -37.01
N LEU A 12 28.07 7.60 -37.28
CA LEU A 12 27.65 7.19 -38.61
C LEU A 12 27.58 8.41 -39.59
N SER A 13 27.01 9.52 -39.15
CA SER A 13 26.92 10.76 -39.90
C SER A 13 28.30 11.32 -40.31
N GLN A 14 29.23 11.32 -39.34
CA GLN A 14 30.60 11.80 -39.57
C GLN A 14 31.34 10.94 -40.59
N GLU A 15 31.20 9.63 -40.52
CA GLU A 15 31.88 8.72 -41.44
C GLU A 15 31.35 8.80 -42.87
N VAL A 16 30.02 8.86 -43.05
CA VAL A 16 29.43 9.06 -44.38
C VAL A 16 29.89 10.36 -45.01
N MET A 17 30.03 11.41 -44.23
CA MET A 17 30.57 12.71 -44.73
C MET A 17 32.04 12.66 -45.12
N ALA A 18 32.84 11.77 -44.49
CA ALA A 18 34.28 11.66 -44.77
C ALA A 18 34.64 10.79 -45.99
N ARG A 19 33.66 10.09 -46.59
CA ARG A 19 33.88 9.14 -47.70
C ARG A 19 34.14 9.87 -49.01
N PRO A 20 35.04 9.35 -49.88
CA PRO A 20 35.31 9.86 -51.21
C PRO A 20 34.28 9.35 -52.25
N GLU A 21 32.98 9.48 -51.94
CA GLU A 21 31.88 9.10 -52.82
C GLU A 21 31.37 10.29 -53.64
N THR A 22 30.58 10.02 -54.71
CA THR A 22 29.93 11.09 -55.46
C THR A 22 28.96 11.87 -54.56
N ASP A 23 28.86 13.18 -54.75
CA ASP A 23 28.04 14.04 -53.91
C ASP A 23 26.57 13.62 -53.86
N SER A 24 26.03 13.06 -54.91
CA SER A 24 24.65 12.54 -54.97
C SER A 24 24.44 11.34 -54.06
N VAL A 25 25.37 10.37 -54.06
CA VAL A 25 25.30 9.16 -53.21
C VAL A 25 25.44 9.58 -51.74
N ARG A 26 26.41 10.44 -51.43
CA ARG A 26 26.64 10.96 -50.10
C ARG A 26 25.42 11.69 -49.56
N LEU A 27 24.77 12.52 -50.41
CA LEU A 27 23.57 13.25 -50.04
C LEU A 27 22.43 12.29 -49.69
N ALA A 28 22.24 11.25 -50.54
CA ALA A 28 21.19 10.22 -50.31
C ALA A 28 21.41 9.46 -48.98
N GLN A 29 22.63 9.04 -48.69
CA GLN A 29 23.01 8.38 -47.45
C GLN A 29 22.79 9.30 -46.20
N TYR A 30 23.19 10.58 -46.34
CA TYR A 30 22.95 11.55 -45.27
C TYR A 30 21.47 11.79 -45.01
N GLN A 31 20.62 11.83 -46.05
CA GLN A 31 19.17 11.97 -45.90
C GLN A 31 18.57 10.78 -45.13
N LEU A 32 19.03 9.56 -45.40
CA LEU A 32 18.59 8.36 -44.70
C LEU A 32 18.97 8.40 -43.20
N ILE A 33 20.19 8.77 -42.90
CA ILE A 33 20.69 8.90 -41.53
C ILE A 33 19.92 10.00 -40.79
N SER A 34 19.68 11.14 -41.44
CA SER A 34 18.92 12.25 -40.87
C SER A 34 17.48 11.83 -40.57
N LYS A 35 16.84 11.06 -41.44
CA LYS A 35 15.50 10.50 -41.23
C LYS A 35 15.48 9.58 -40.00
N ALA A 36 16.44 8.65 -39.88
CA ALA A 36 16.52 7.76 -38.74
C ALA A 36 16.76 8.53 -37.40
N ARG A 37 17.55 9.60 -37.45
CA ARG A 37 17.74 10.49 -36.29
C ARG A 37 16.45 11.19 -35.87
N GLN A 38 15.67 11.69 -36.83
CA GLN A 38 14.37 12.29 -36.54
C GLN A 38 13.40 11.26 -35.93
N GLN A 39 13.41 10.05 -36.44
CA GLN A 39 12.62 8.93 -35.90
C GLN A 39 12.99 8.64 -34.43
N LEU A 40 14.29 8.62 -34.11
CA LEU A 40 14.76 8.40 -32.74
C LEU A 40 14.30 9.52 -31.78
N LEU A 41 14.28 10.77 -32.25
CA LEU A 41 13.74 11.88 -31.44
C LEU A 41 12.25 11.69 -31.16
N GLN A 42 11.47 11.24 -32.16
CA GLN A 42 10.06 10.95 -31.97
C GLN A 42 9.84 9.79 -30.98
N VAL A 43 10.61 8.71 -31.09
CA VAL A 43 10.61 7.60 -30.09
C VAL A 43 10.79 8.14 -28.68
N ARG A 44 11.72 9.07 -28.47
CA ARG A 44 11.98 9.66 -27.17
C ARG A 44 10.80 10.48 -26.64
N ILE A 45 10.15 11.23 -27.51
CA ILE A 45 8.97 12.02 -27.14
C ILE A 45 7.85 11.07 -26.69
N ASP A 46 7.57 10.04 -27.48
CA ASP A 46 6.47 9.11 -27.21
C ASP A 46 6.74 8.27 -25.95
N VAL A 47 7.98 7.81 -25.74
CA VAL A 47 8.36 7.11 -24.50
C VAL A 47 8.30 8.03 -23.28
N ARG A 48 8.72 9.29 -23.39
CA ARG A 48 8.54 10.25 -22.28
C ARG A 48 7.08 10.53 -22.00
N GLY A 49 6.24 10.63 -23.03
CA GLY A 49 4.80 10.74 -22.91
C GLY A 49 4.21 9.55 -22.13
N TYR A 50 4.63 8.33 -22.47
CA TYR A 50 4.21 7.12 -21.75
C TYR A 50 4.68 7.09 -20.28
N ILE A 51 5.91 7.50 -20.00
CA ILE A 51 6.41 7.56 -18.62
C ILE A 51 5.66 8.61 -17.79
N ALA A 52 5.32 9.76 -18.40
CA ALA A 52 4.60 10.83 -17.74
C ALA A 52 3.13 10.47 -17.49
N GLU A 53 2.51 9.79 -18.46
CA GLU A 53 1.13 9.32 -18.40
C GLU A 53 1.07 7.89 -18.92
N ASN A 54 1.03 6.93 -18.01
CA ASN A 54 1.07 5.48 -18.28
C ASN A 54 -0.29 4.95 -18.78
N SER A 55 -0.84 5.63 -19.79
CA SER A 55 -2.05 5.18 -20.50
C SER A 55 -1.71 4.12 -21.55
N SER A 56 -2.68 3.23 -21.82
CA SER A 56 -2.55 2.22 -22.88
C SER A 56 -2.33 2.84 -24.26
N ALA A 57 -2.89 4.02 -24.53
CA ALA A 57 -2.70 4.75 -25.77
C ALA A 57 -1.25 5.22 -25.94
N ASN A 58 -0.65 5.78 -24.90
CA ASN A 58 0.74 6.24 -24.91
C ASN A 58 1.72 5.05 -24.98
N GLU A 59 1.43 3.93 -24.31
CA GLU A 59 2.20 2.69 -24.44
C GLU A 59 2.23 2.21 -25.90
N GLN A 60 1.06 2.08 -26.53
CA GLN A 60 0.97 1.64 -27.91
C GLN A 60 1.64 2.60 -28.89
N ALA A 61 1.58 3.91 -28.65
CA ALA A 61 2.27 4.91 -29.46
C ALA A 61 3.80 4.72 -29.36
N ALA A 62 4.32 4.61 -28.14
CA ALA A 62 5.75 4.39 -27.89
C ALA A 62 6.26 3.07 -28.53
N LEU A 63 5.51 1.97 -28.37
CA LEU A 63 5.90 0.68 -28.96
C LEU A 63 5.86 0.71 -30.49
N ARG A 64 4.80 1.27 -31.11
CA ARG A 64 4.73 1.42 -32.57
C ARG A 64 5.89 2.23 -33.12
N GLN A 65 6.27 3.30 -32.43
CA GLN A 65 7.36 4.15 -32.87
C GLN A 65 8.72 3.46 -32.76
N LEU A 66 8.91 2.64 -31.72
CA LEU A 66 10.10 1.80 -31.55
C LEU A 66 10.19 0.72 -32.66
N ASP A 67 9.07 0.08 -32.97
CA ASP A 67 9.02 -0.93 -34.06
C ASP A 67 9.27 -0.28 -35.43
N ALA A 68 8.75 0.92 -35.68
CA ALA A 68 9.04 1.70 -36.89
C ALA A 68 10.54 2.09 -36.97
N ALA A 69 11.15 2.48 -35.87
CA ALA A 69 12.59 2.76 -35.85
C ALA A 69 13.43 1.52 -36.13
N LEU A 70 13.05 0.33 -35.66
CA LEU A 70 13.73 -0.92 -35.97
C LEU A 70 13.61 -1.28 -37.49
N ALA A 71 12.42 -1.09 -38.06
CA ALA A 71 12.22 -1.30 -39.49
C ALA A 71 13.06 -0.35 -40.37
N ASP A 72 13.20 0.92 -39.94
CA ASP A 72 14.08 1.88 -40.63
C ASP A 72 15.57 1.48 -40.49
N ILE A 73 16.00 0.92 -39.35
CA ILE A 73 17.37 0.37 -39.19
C ILE A 73 17.64 -0.78 -40.16
N ASP A 74 16.69 -1.71 -40.29
CA ASP A 74 16.80 -2.82 -41.26
C ASP A 74 16.91 -2.32 -42.70
N ASN A 75 16.20 -1.24 -43.02
CA ASN A 75 16.31 -0.60 -44.33
C ASN A 75 17.68 0.07 -44.54
N LEU A 76 18.20 0.75 -43.51
CA LEU A 76 19.54 1.36 -43.52
C LEU A 76 20.63 0.29 -43.69
N LYS A 77 20.54 -0.87 -43.02
CA LYS A 77 21.49 -1.98 -43.17
C LYS A 77 21.57 -2.48 -44.64
N ARG A 78 20.42 -2.57 -45.30
CA ARG A 78 20.39 -2.95 -46.72
C ARG A 78 21.02 -1.92 -47.65
N GLN A 79 20.93 -0.63 -47.31
CA GLN A 79 21.43 0.47 -48.15
C GLN A 79 22.86 0.87 -47.80
N LEU A 80 23.33 0.56 -46.61
CA LEU A 80 24.64 0.91 -46.08
C LEU A 80 25.36 -0.33 -45.51
N PRO A 81 25.62 -1.37 -46.31
CA PRO A 81 26.19 -2.63 -45.79
C PRO A 81 27.58 -2.47 -45.22
N SER A 82 28.34 -1.47 -45.62
CA SER A 82 29.64 -1.14 -45.02
C SER A 82 29.56 -0.63 -43.60
N GLU A 83 28.39 -0.21 -43.11
CA GLU A 83 28.13 0.31 -41.78
C GLU A 83 27.44 -0.71 -40.86
N ASP A 84 27.39 -1.96 -41.23
CA ASP A 84 26.61 -2.99 -40.52
C ASP A 84 26.94 -3.06 -39.04
N ALA A 85 28.20 -2.99 -38.65
CA ALA A 85 28.62 -3.02 -37.23
C ALA A 85 28.04 -1.87 -36.42
N ARG A 86 27.95 -0.65 -36.98
CA ARG A 86 27.41 0.53 -36.30
C ARG A 86 25.90 0.52 -36.26
N LEU A 87 25.29 0.10 -37.36
CA LEU A 87 23.84 -0.07 -37.44
C LEU A 87 23.39 -1.18 -36.47
N GLN A 88 24.21 -2.23 -36.29
CA GLN A 88 23.96 -3.25 -35.26
C GLN A 88 24.03 -2.67 -33.83
N GLN A 89 25.01 -1.80 -33.54
CA GLN A 89 25.07 -1.11 -32.24
C GLN A 89 23.83 -0.22 -32.01
N PHE A 90 23.40 0.49 -33.05
CA PHE A 90 22.20 1.31 -33.00
C PHE A 90 20.93 0.46 -32.77
N GLU A 91 20.78 -0.62 -33.51
CA GLU A 91 19.67 -1.60 -33.33
C GLU A 91 19.64 -2.14 -31.90
N ASN A 92 20.78 -2.60 -31.38
CA ASN A 92 20.88 -3.08 -29.99
C ASN A 92 20.48 -2.01 -28.97
N ALA A 93 20.80 -0.74 -29.21
CA ALA A 93 20.39 0.36 -28.35
C ALA A 93 18.88 0.59 -28.39
N VAL A 94 18.23 0.49 -29.56
CA VAL A 94 16.78 0.63 -29.72
C VAL A 94 16.06 -0.58 -29.11
N LEU A 95 16.56 -1.79 -29.30
CA LEU A 95 16.04 -3.01 -28.68
C LEU A 95 16.09 -2.92 -27.15
N ALA A 96 17.24 -2.51 -26.58
CA ALA A 96 17.36 -2.30 -25.13
C ALA A 96 16.39 -1.22 -24.62
N TYR A 97 16.09 -0.22 -25.43
CA TYR A 97 15.12 0.80 -25.09
C TYR A 97 13.69 0.27 -25.11
N ARG A 98 13.33 -0.54 -26.12
CA ARG A 98 12.04 -1.26 -26.19
C ARG A 98 11.83 -2.17 -25.00
N ASP A 99 12.85 -2.93 -24.61
CA ASP A 99 12.79 -3.81 -23.44
C ASP A 99 12.62 -3.02 -22.14
N ALA A 100 13.27 -1.87 -21.99
CA ALA A 100 13.07 -0.99 -20.85
C ALA A 100 11.62 -0.44 -20.77
N VAL A 101 11.00 -0.12 -21.92
CA VAL A 101 9.58 0.29 -21.97
C VAL A 101 8.66 -0.85 -21.52
N ARG A 102 8.93 -2.08 -21.96
CA ARG A 102 8.16 -3.27 -21.53
C ARG A 102 8.32 -3.54 -20.03
N GLN A 103 9.55 -3.48 -19.50
CA GLN A 103 9.81 -3.63 -18.07
C GLN A 103 9.08 -2.56 -17.24
N PHE A 104 9.05 -1.31 -17.72
CA PHE A 104 8.31 -0.24 -17.08
C PHE A 104 6.81 -0.55 -17.04
N ARG A 105 6.22 -1.01 -18.14
CA ARG A 105 4.82 -1.47 -18.19
C ARG A 105 4.54 -2.54 -17.14
N ASP A 106 5.38 -3.57 -17.09
CA ASP A 106 5.21 -4.70 -16.17
C ASP A 106 5.33 -4.25 -14.71
N ALA A 107 6.26 -3.32 -14.42
CA ALA A 107 6.39 -2.71 -13.10
C ALA A 107 5.13 -1.91 -12.70
N VAL A 108 4.58 -1.12 -13.61
CA VAL A 108 3.33 -0.37 -13.38
C VAL A 108 2.14 -1.32 -13.13
N ALA A 109 2.03 -2.39 -13.92
CA ALA A 109 0.99 -3.41 -13.73
C ALA A 109 1.11 -4.08 -12.35
N ASN A 110 2.32 -4.46 -11.94
CA ASN A 110 2.59 -5.05 -10.63
C ASN A 110 2.25 -4.08 -9.47
N ILE A 111 2.59 -2.80 -9.60
CA ILE A 111 2.23 -1.77 -8.61
C ILE A 111 0.71 -1.65 -8.48
N THR A 112 -0.01 -1.67 -9.60
CA THR A 112 -1.48 -1.57 -9.60
C THR A 112 -2.11 -2.78 -8.92
N THR A 113 -1.64 -3.99 -9.22
CA THR A 113 -2.10 -5.22 -8.58
C THR A 113 -1.80 -5.22 -7.08
N SER A 114 -0.57 -4.89 -6.69
CA SER A 114 -0.19 -4.83 -5.27
C SER A 114 -1.00 -3.79 -4.49
N ARG A 115 -1.32 -2.65 -5.07
CA ARG A 115 -2.20 -1.65 -4.45
C ARG A 115 -3.62 -2.18 -4.24
N ALA A 116 -4.17 -2.89 -5.23
CA ALA A 116 -5.50 -3.51 -5.09
C ALA A 116 -5.51 -4.56 -3.97
N GLU A 117 -4.49 -5.42 -3.90
CA GLU A 117 -4.32 -6.40 -2.83
C GLU A 117 -4.19 -5.75 -1.45
N MET A 118 -3.38 -4.70 -1.33
CA MET A 118 -3.25 -3.94 -0.08
C MET A 118 -4.58 -3.32 0.37
N THR A 119 -5.40 -2.84 -0.56
CA THR A 119 -6.72 -2.29 -0.25
C THR A 119 -7.64 -3.37 0.32
N VAL A 120 -7.65 -4.55 -0.30
CA VAL A 120 -8.46 -5.70 0.17
C VAL A 120 -7.98 -6.17 1.55
N GLN A 121 -6.67 -6.33 1.74
CA GLN A 121 -6.09 -6.74 3.02
C GLN A 121 -6.35 -5.70 4.12
N GLY A 122 -6.24 -4.41 3.79
CA GLY A 122 -6.57 -3.33 4.70
C GLY A 122 -8.02 -3.37 5.17
N ALA A 123 -8.97 -3.59 4.26
CA ALA A 123 -10.38 -3.76 4.60
C ALA A 123 -10.64 -4.99 5.49
N ASP A 124 -9.95 -6.11 5.24
CA ASP A 124 -10.06 -7.32 6.09
C ASP A 124 -9.51 -7.08 7.51
N ILE A 125 -8.40 -6.36 7.64
CA ILE A 125 -7.84 -5.97 8.95
C ILE A 125 -8.84 -5.11 9.72
N VAL A 126 -9.44 -4.10 9.10
CA VAL A 126 -10.46 -3.25 9.75
C VAL A 126 -11.64 -4.11 10.21
N LYS A 127 -12.17 -4.97 9.35
CA LYS A 127 -13.28 -5.88 9.69
C LYS A 127 -12.96 -6.81 10.88
N ARG A 128 -11.75 -7.36 10.92
CA ARG A 128 -11.30 -8.21 12.04
C ARG A 128 -11.12 -7.40 13.33
N SER A 129 -10.62 -6.18 13.22
CA SER A 129 -10.50 -5.28 14.37
C SER A 129 -11.86 -4.92 14.96
N ASP A 130 -12.85 -4.63 14.11
CA ASP A 130 -14.22 -4.38 14.56
C ASP A 130 -14.85 -5.60 15.24
N ALA A 131 -14.63 -6.80 14.67
CA ALA A 131 -15.11 -8.04 15.28
C ALA A 131 -14.47 -8.28 16.67
N LEU A 132 -13.17 -8.06 16.82
CA LEU A 132 -12.48 -8.16 18.11
C LEU A 132 -13.01 -7.12 19.10
N TYR A 133 -13.27 -5.90 18.66
CA TYR A 133 -13.85 -4.86 19.50
C TYR A 133 -15.24 -5.25 20.01
N GLN A 134 -16.10 -5.81 19.17
CA GLN A 134 -17.41 -6.29 19.58
C GLN A 134 -17.31 -7.44 20.62
N ILE A 135 -16.42 -8.40 20.41
CA ILE A 135 -16.17 -9.47 21.39
C ILE A 135 -15.70 -8.91 22.73
N GLN A 136 -14.86 -7.88 22.73
CA GLN A 136 -14.40 -7.23 23.97
C GLN A 136 -15.54 -6.49 24.70
N LEU A 137 -16.43 -5.83 23.94
CA LEU A 137 -17.62 -5.18 24.51
C LEU A 137 -18.57 -6.22 25.17
N GLU A 138 -18.86 -7.31 24.48
CA GLU A 138 -19.69 -8.39 25.02
C GLU A 138 -19.10 -9.01 26.31
N ARG A 139 -17.79 -9.27 26.32
CA ARG A 139 -17.11 -9.76 27.55
C ARG A 139 -17.22 -8.77 28.69
N ARG A 140 -17.03 -7.49 28.42
CA ARG A 140 -17.14 -6.45 29.44
C ARG A 140 -18.56 -6.36 30.02
N ASP A 141 -19.58 -6.52 29.21
CA ASP A 141 -20.97 -6.51 29.67
C ASP A 141 -21.29 -7.74 30.54
N ILE A 142 -20.80 -8.91 30.15
CA ILE A 142 -20.95 -10.14 30.95
C ILE A 142 -20.22 -9.99 32.30
N GLU A 143 -18.96 -9.54 32.31
CA GLU A 143 -18.18 -9.36 33.53
C GLU A 143 -18.80 -8.29 34.45
N SER A 144 -19.31 -7.18 33.90
CA SER A 144 -19.97 -6.14 34.66
C SER A 144 -21.28 -6.61 35.31
N THR A 145 -22.04 -7.44 34.61
CA THR A 145 -23.29 -8.04 35.09
C THR A 145 -23.00 -9.05 36.21
N GLN A 146 -21.98 -9.89 36.05
CA GLN A 146 -21.56 -10.82 37.12
C GLN A 146 -21.04 -10.08 38.36
N ALA A 147 -20.22 -9.05 38.17
CA ALA A 147 -19.73 -8.24 39.29
C ALA A 147 -20.87 -7.55 40.06
N ARG A 148 -21.87 -7.01 39.34
CA ARG A 148 -23.06 -6.40 39.97
C ARG A 148 -23.90 -7.43 40.74
N SER A 149 -24.09 -8.63 40.20
CA SER A 149 -24.84 -9.65 40.90
C SER A 149 -24.15 -10.15 42.18
N LEU A 150 -22.81 -10.35 42.14
CA LEU A 150 -22.01 -10.71 43.27
C LEU A 150 -22.04 -9.60 44.36
N GLN A 151 -21.95 -8.34 43.95
CA GLN A 151 -22.05 -7.21 44.84
C GLN A 151 -23.44 -7.11 45.53
N ALA A 152 -24.50 -7.36 44.76
CA ALA A 152 -25.86 -7.37 45.31
C ALA A 152 -26.02 -8.50 46.34
N ILE A 153 -25.55 -9.72 46.07
CA ILE A 153 -25.57 -10.84 46.99
C ILE A 153 -24.77 -10.55 48.28
N ALA A 154 -23.54 -10.03 48.11
CA ALA A 154 -22.69 -9.63 49.26
C ALA A 154 -23.35 -8.59 50.14
N THR A 155 -24.00 -7.58 49.54
CA THR A 155 -24.73 -6.53 50.25
C THR A 155 -25.90 -7.10 51.05
N LEU A 156 -26.65 -8.02 50.42
CA LEU A 156 -27.81 -8.70 51.04
C LEU A 156 -27.39 -9.57 52.23
N LEU A 157 -26.28 -10.31 52.09
CA LEU A 157 -25.67 -11.07 53.19
C LEU A 157 -25.21 -10.20 54.32
N ALA A 158 -24.54 -9.09 54.05
CA ALA A 158 -24.07 -8.12 55.07
C ALA A 158 -25.26 -7.53 55.84
N LEU A 159 -26.37 -7.21 55.14
CA LEU A 159 -27.60 -6.73 55.78
C LEU A 159 -28.21 -7.79 56.72
N LEU A 160 -28.29 -9.04 56.24
CA LEU A 160 -28.78 -10.15 57.05
C LEU A 160 -27.96 -10.38 58.31
N VAL A 161 -26.64 -10.36 58.19
CA VAL A 161 -25.72 -10.49 59.35
C VAL A 161 -25.88 -9.32 60.30
N GLY A 162 -26.02 -8.09 59.77
CA GLY A 162 -26.28 -6.89 60.60
C GLY A 162 -27.59 -6.98 61.35
N VAL A 163 -28.67 -7.40 60.71
CA VAL A 163 -29.97 -7.60 61.37
C VAL A 163 -29.89 -8.71 62.44
N LEU A 164 -29.26 -9.85 62.15
CA LEU A 164 -29.05 -10.92 63.11
C LEU A 164 -28.26 -10.46 64.34
N ALA A 165 -27.16 -9.73 64.13
CA ALA A 165 -26.35 -9.17 65.17
C ALA A 165 -27.17 -8.19 66.04
N ALA A 166 -27.95 -7.31 65.42
CA ALA A 166 -28.82 -6.36 66.14
C ALA A 166 -29.85 -7.07 66.99
N VAL A 167 -30.50 -8.11 66.45
CA VAL A 167 -31.47 -8.92 67.20
C VAL A 167 -30.81 -9.65 68.38
N LEU A 168 -29.63 -10.23 68.17
CA LEU A 168 -28.87 -10.90 69.25
C LEU A 168 -28.46 -9.93 70.34
N ILE A 169 -27.93 -8.77 70.00
CA ILE A 169 -27.56 -7.73 70.92
C ILE A 169 -28.79 -7.24 71.76
N THR A 170 -29.88 -6.95 71.08
CA THR A 170 -31.13 -6.57 71.67
C THR A 170 -31.64 -7.63 72.63
N ARG A 171 -31.61 -8.88 72.26
CA ARG A 171 -32.17 -9.99 73.04
C ARG A 171 -31.28 -10.42 74.22
N GLN A 172 -29.97 -10.41 74.03
CA GLN A 172 -29.02 -10.87 75.09
C GLN A 172 -28.49 -9.78 76.00
N ILE A 173 -28.46 -8.55 75.53
CA ILE A 173 -27.88 -7.45 76.32
C ILE A 173 -28.92 -6.41 76.72
N THR A 174 -29.66 -5.86 75.76
CA THR A 174 -30.54 -4.73 76.01
C THR A 174 -31.76 -5.08 76.88
N ARG A 175 -32.42 -6.27 76.64
CA ARG A 175 -33.55 -6.72 77.40
C ARG A 175 -33.19 -7.02 78.89
N PRO A 176 -32.15 -7.85 79.20
CA PRO A 176 -31.79 -8.11 80.54
C PRO A 176 -31.36 -6.85 81.29
N LEU A 177 -30.70 -5.88 80.68
CA LEU A 177 -30.35 -4.60 81.28
C LEU A 177 -31.58 -3.75 81.56
N GLN A 178 -32.60 -3.75 80.70
CA GLN A 178 -33.87 -3.08 80.96
C GLN A 178 -34.63 -3.72 82.14
N ASP A 179 -34.66 -5.05 82.18
CA ASP A 179 -35.32 -5.79 83.25
C ASP A 179 -34.62 -5.55 84.57
N THR A 180 -33.29 -5.43 84.62
CA THR A 180 -32.54 -5.06 85.84
C THR A 180 -32.77 -3.62 86.24
N LEU A 181 -32.85 -2.66 85.33
CA LEU A 181 -33.18 -1.27 85.56
C LEU A 181 -34.58 -1.13 86.16
N VAL A 182 -35.57 -1.80 85.61
CA VAL A 182 -36.94 -1.83 86.13
C VAL A 182 -36.97 -2.46 87.53
N ALA A 183 -36.23 -3.53 87.79
CA ALA A 183 -36.12 -4.13 89.12
C ALA A 183 -35.47 -3.20 90.13
N VAL A 184 -34.42 -2.47 89.76
CA VAL A 184 -33.76 -1.47 90.63
C VAL A 184 -34.69 -0.28 90.92
N GLU A 185 -35.45 0.18 89.93
CA GLU A 185 -36.41 1.26 90.06
C GLU A 185 -37.56 0.88 90.99
N LYS A 186 -38.08 -0.36 90.97
CA LYS A 186 -39.05 -0.92 91.87
C LYS A 186 -38.52 -1.01 93.30
N ILE A 187 -37.29 -1.41 93.48
CA ILE A 187 -36.67 -1.43 94.83
C ILE A 187 -36.47 -0.02 95.34
N ALA A 188 -36.08 0.97 94.53
CA ALA A 188 -35.89 2.33 94.87
C ALA A 188 -37.19 3.09 95.24
N SER A 189 -38.32 2.66 94.62
CA SER A 189 -39.67 3.23 94.91
C SER A 189 -40.36 2.59 96.09
N GLY A 190 -39.73 1.60 96.79
CA GLY A 190 -40.30 0.99 98.02
C GLY A 190 -41.40 -0.04 97.76
N ASP A 191 -41.58 -0.51 96.53
CA ASP A 191 -42.58 -1.52 96.14
C ASP A 191 -41.87 -2.89 96.15
N LEU A 192 -41.84 -3.56 97.31
CA LEU A 192 -41.32 -4.93 97.54
C LEU A 192 -42.39 -5.96 97.34
#